data_30aff41faae345fd90d7180330e8e11f
#
_entry.id   30aff41faae345fd90d7180330e8e11f
#
_cell.length_a   1.000
_cell.length_b   1.000
_cell.length_c   1.000
_cell.angle_alpha   90.00
_cell.angle_beta   90.00
_cell.angle_gamma   90.00
#
_symmetry.space_group_name_H-M   'P 1'
#
loop_
_entity.id
_entity.type
_entity.pdbx_description
1 polymer ?
#
loop_
_entity_poly.entity_id
_entity_poly.type
_entity_poly.pdbx_seq_one_letter_code
_entity_poly.pdbx_strand_id
1 'polypeptide(L)'
;MSPDDSVTCRGEPAQAPPKPPSVAGVRVLVTGGAGFIGSHIADLLANGGDEVVVLDNLLPTAHGSRTPPPYTGRHRFLRGDVTDTEIVAELLDGVDAVCHQAAVVGHGIDPSDAPSYALHNDYGTAVLLAAMHAAGVRKLVLASSMVVYGEGRYACPEHGVVPPSPRRQSDVDAGRFEPRCPSCPAELSWRLVPEDAPLNPRSTYAATKLAQEHLAGAWARQTGGSVWAMRYHNVYGPRMPQNTPYAGVASLFRSALARGEAPRVLEDGHQQRDFVHVHDVARANVLALRTPGPADLTAVNVCSGTPHTVGELAEELSRACNGPAPKVLGGARPADVRHVVADPARARELLGFTAEVGFAEGIADFATAELREPVSP
;
A
#
# COMPACT_ATOMS: atom_id res chain seq x y z
N MET A 1 -40.09 -57.66 30.00
CA MET A 1 -38.70 -57.97 29.77
C MET A 1 -38.12 -56.78 28.96
N SER A 2 -37.45 -55.87 29.70
CA SER A 2 -36.50 -54.89 29.15
C SER A 2 -35.25 -55.58 28.63
N PRO A 3 -34.29 -54.90 27.89
CA PRO A 3 -33.74 -53.57 28.25
C PRO A 3 -33.58 -52.62 27.08
N ASP A 4 -33.58 -51.48 27.44
CA ASP A 4 -32.88 -50.21 27.27
C ASP A 4 -31.42 -50.33 26.77
N ASP A 5 -31.12 -49.77 25.60
CA ASP A 5 -29.75 -49.54 25.12
C ASP A 5 -29.64 -48.12 24.53
N SER A 6 -29.45 -47.14 25.41
CA SER A 6 -29.06 -45.79 25.03
C SER A 6 -27.55 -45.71 24.75
N VAL A 7 -27.17 -45.74 23.48
CA VAL A 7 -25.78 -45.46 23.05
C VAL A 7 -25.55 -43.98 23.02
N THR A 8 -24.85 -43.47 24.01
CA THR A 8 -24.32 -42.07 24.03
C THR A 8 -23.07 -41.99 23.20
N CYS A 9 -23.19 -41.40 21.99
CA CYS A 9 -22.03 -40.95 21.20
C CYS A 9 -21.36 -39.78 21.89
N ARG A 10 -20.25 -40.00 22.56
CA ARG A 10 -19.34 -38.93 22.99
C ARG A 10 -18.58 -38.47 21.72
N GLY A 11 -18.86 -37.22 21.26
CA GLY A 11 -18.08 -36.57 20.24
C GLY A 11 -16.67 -36.26 20.77
N GLU A 12 -15.66 -36.72 20.08
CA GLU A 12 -14.28 -36.31 20.33
C GLU A 12 -14.14 -34.80 20.06
N PRO A 13 -13.35 -34.05 20.87
CA PRO A 13 -13.11 -32.64 20.62
C PRO A 13 -12.33 -32.49 19.30
N ALA A 14 -12.81 -31.62 18.42
CA ALA A 14 -12.15 -31.27 17.17
C ALA A 14 -10.70 -30.84 17.45
N GLN A 15 -9.74 -31.51 16.85
CA GLN A 15 -8.33 -31.13 16.94
C GLN A 15 -8.16 -29.76 16.29
N ALA A 16 -7.52 -28.86 17.03
CA ALA A 16 -7.10 -27.56 16.50
C ALA A 16 -6.22 -27.78 15.26
N PRO A 17 -6.33 -26.92 14.22
CA PRO A 17 -5.50 -27.04 13.03
C PRO A 17 -4.02 -26.99 13.42
N PRO A 18 -3.16 -27.79 12.74
CA PRO A 18 -1.74 -27.81 13.03
C PRO A 18 -1.14 -26.40 12.86
N LYS A 19 -0.40 -25.93 13.86
CA LYS A 19 0.43 -24.75 13.73
C LYS A 19 1.33 -24.94 12.50
N PRO A 20 1.45 -23.91 11.60
CA PRO A 20 2.40 -23.98 10.52
C PRO A 20 3.80 -24.25 11.10
N PRO A 21 4.65 -25.05 10.43
CA PRO A 21 5.99 -25.34 10.89
C PRO A 21 6.72 -24.02 11.14
N SER A 22 7.35 -23.89 12.30
CA SER A 22 8.24 -22.77 12.59
C SER A 22 9.44 -22.92 11.64
N VAL A 23 9.42 -22.19 10.55
CA VAL A 23 10.60 -22.02 9.70
C VAL A 23 11.62 -21.31 10.58
N ALA A 24 12.80 -21.88 10.78
CA ALA A 24 13.91 -21.20 11.43
C ALA A 24 14.06 -19.82 10.78
N GLY A 25 14.24 -18.76 11.60
CA GLY A 25 14.17 -17.39 11.14
C GLY A 25 14.95 -17.16 9.85
N VAL A 26 14.28 -16.62 8.84
CA VAL A 26 14.90 -16.23 7.58
C VAL A 26 15.50 -14.84 7.73
N ARG A 27 16.59 -14.58 6.99
CA ARG A 27 17.17 -13.23 6.92
C ARG A 27 16.51 -12.43 5.81
N VAL A 28 15.84 -11.34 6.18
CA VAL A 28 15.07 -10.49 5.24
C VAL A 28 15.71 -9.10 5.17
N LEU A 29 16.06 -8.64 3.98
CA LEU A 29 16.39 -7.24 3.72
C LEU A 29 15.10 -6.44 3.49
N VAL A 30 14.83 -5.45 4.33
CA VAL A 30 13.73 -4.50 4.17
C VAL A 30 14.31 -3.15 3.75
N THR A 31 14.22 -2.80 2.48
CA THR A 31 14.60 -1.46 2.01
C THR A 31 13.48 -0.48 2.30
N GLY A 32 13.79 0.78 2.66
CA GLY A 32 12.77 1.72 3.14
C GLY A 32 12.18 1.33 4.49
N GLY A 33 12.90 0.52 5.27
CA GLY A 33 12.42 -0.06 6.52
C GLY A 33 12.33 0.93 7.70
N ALA A 34 12.87 2.14 7.58
CA ALA A 34 12.62 3.24 8.50
C ALA A 34 11.37 4.06 8.11
N GLY A 35 10.77 3.77 6.96
CA GLY A 35 9.57 4.43 6.46
C GLY A 35 8.28 3.99 7.18
N PHE A 36 7.14 4.58 6.77
CA PHE A 36 5.83 4.31 7.34
C PHE A 36 5.48 2.82 7.30
N ILE A 37 5.34 2.24 6.12
CA ILE A 37 4.95 0.84 5.96
C ILE A 37 6.11 -0.10 6.32
N GLY A 38 7.33 0.20 5.84
CA GLY A 38 8.50 -0.65 6.04
C GLY A 38 8.84 -0.92 7.50
N SER A 39 8.64 0.05 8.39
CA SER A 39 8.91 -0.11 9.83
C SER A 39 7.95 -1.09 10.51
N HIS A 40 6.68 -1.13 10.11
CA HIS A 40 5.71 -2.11 10.61
C HIS A 40 6.00 -3.53 10.08
N ILE A 41 6.46 -3.63 8.82
CA ILE A 41 6.90 -4.92 8.26
C ILE A 41 8.12 -5.44 9.02
N ALA A 42 9.13 -4.59 9.24
CA ALA A 42 10.35 -4.94 9.96
C ALA A 42 10.04 -5.41 11.39
N ASP A 43 9.19 -4.69 12.12
CA ASP A 43 8.75 -5.07 13.46
C ASP A 43 8.02 -6.41 13.46
N LEU A 44 7.10 -6.64 12.51
CA LEU A 44 6.33 -7.87 12.44
C LEU A 44 7.20 -9.10 12.11
N LEU A 45 8.17 -8.96 11.21
CA LEU A 45 9.15 -9.99 10.90
C LEU A 45 10.02 -10.34 12.11
N ALA A 46 10.60 -9.34 12.77
CA ALA A 46 11.44 -9.54 13.95
C ALA A 46 10.67 -10.18 15.13
N ASN A 47 9.42 -9.75 15.35
CA ASN A 47 8.54 -10.37 16.36
C ASN A 47 8.21 -11.84 16.00
N GLY A 48 8.24 -12.19 14.71
CA GLY A 48 8.09 -13.55 14.21
C GLY A 48 9.36 -14.42 14.30
N GLY A 49 10.48 -13.85 14.75
CA GLY A 49 11.77 -14.54 14.90
C GLY A 49 12.67 -14.50 13.67
N ASP A 50 12.36 -13.65 12.68
CA ASP A 50 13.20 -13.44 11.50
C ASP A 50 14.36 -12.47 11.80
N GLU A 51 15.49 -12.64 11.13
CA GLU A 51 16.58 -11.68 11.16
C GLU A 51 16.30 -10.58 10.14
N VAL A 52 16.13 -9.35 10.63
CA VAL A 52 15.76 -8.21 9.78
C VAL A 52 16.94 -7.26 9.61
N VAL A 53 17.31 -7.02 8.35
CA VAL A 53 18.26 -5.97 7.95
C VAL A 53 17.48 -4.84 7.30
N VAL A 54 17.62 -3.63 7.79
CA VAL A 54 16.94 -2.43 7.29
C VAL A 54 17.93 -1.54 6.54
N LEU A 55 17.62 -1.21 5.29
CA LEU A 55 18.31 -0.18 4.50
C LEU A 55 17.37 1.01 4.31
N ASP A 56 17.81 2.21 4.68
CA ASP A 56 17.06 3.45 4.45
C ASP A 56 18.04 4.64 4.34
N ASN A 57 17.81 5.53 3.38
CA ASN A 57 18.64 6.72 3.19
C ASN A 57 18.24 7.88 4.11
N LEU A 58 17.11 7.76 4.80
CA LEU A 58 16.48 8.81 5.62
C LEU A 58 16.32 10.11 4.83
N LEU A 59 15.71 10.00 3.65
CA LEU A 59 15.48 11.14 2.77
C LEU A 59 14.67 12.23 3.52
N PRO A 60 15.17 13.47 3.62
CA PRO A 60 14.49 14.51 4.42
C PRO A 60 13.04 14.76 4.03
N THR A 61 12.71 14.66 2.74
CA THR A 61 11.33 14.80 2.24
C THR A 61 10.38 13.69 2.71
N ALA A 62 10.91 12.56 3.20
CA ALA A 62 10.13 11.45 3.74
C ALA A 62 10.21 11.36 5.27
N HIS A 63 11.32 11.80 5.88
CA HIS A 63 11.59 11.58 7.31
C HIS A 63 11.62 12.86 8.16
N GLY A 64 11.64 14.05 7.56
CA GLY A 64 11.79 15.33 8.27
C GLY A 64 13.20 15.53 8.82
N SER A 65 13.88 14.50 9.26
CA SER A 65 15.26 14.53 9.74
C SER A 65 16.09 13.38 9.18
N ARG A 66 17.43 13.49 9.31
CA ARG A 66 18.33 12.39 8.96
C ARG A 66 18.69 11.50 10.15
N THR A 67 18.00 11.67 11.28
CA THR A 67 18.18 10.84 12.47
C THR A 67 17.31 9.60 12.33
N PRO A 68 17.87 8.39 12.53
CA PRO A 68 17.08 7.16 12.53
C PRO A 68 16.00 7.21 13.59
N PRO A 69 14.73 6.90 13.24
CA PRO A 69 13.67 6.82 14.22
C PRO A 69 13.97 5.78 15.32
N PRO A 70 13.53 5.98 16.58
CA PRO A 70 13.85 5.08 17.69
C PRO A 70 13.49 3.60 17.45
N TYR A 71 12.41 3.33 16.70
CA TYR A 71 11.98 1.97 16.40
C TYR A 71 12.96 1.20 15.50
N THR A 72 13.87 1.87 14.77
CA THR A 72 14.89 1.20 13.96
C THR A 72 15.97 0.53 14.80
N GLY A 73 16.15 0.92 16.06
CA GLY A 73 17.13 0.32 16.97
C GLY A 73 16.86 -1.15 17.35
N ARG A 74 15.71 -1.70 16.93
CA ARG A 74 15.38 -3.12 17.12
C ARG A 74 15.94 -4.03 16.02
N HIS A 75 16.47 -3.46 14.96
CA HIS A 75 16.91 -4.17 13.77
C HIS A 75 18.38 -3.85 13.46
N ARG A 76 19.02 -4.67 12.64
CA ARG A 76 20.29 -4.27 12.01
C ARG A 76 19.98 -3.16 11.00
N PHE A 77 20.17 -1.91 11.41
CA PHE A 77 19.90 -0.74 10.58
C PHE A 77 21.19 -0.26 9.89
N LEU A 78 21.11 -0.07 8.57
CA LEU A 78 22.13 0.61 7.78
C LEU A 78 21.54 1.85 7.11
N ARG A 79 22.15 3.00 7.32
CA ARG A 79 21.82 4.20 6.57
C ARG A 79 22.56 4.17 5.24
N GLY A 80 21.81 4.04 4.14
CA GLY A 80 22.36 4.01 2.78
C GLY A 80 21.25 4.15 1.74
N ASP A 81 21.65 4.41 0.51
CA ASP A 81 20.71 4.58 -0.60
C ASP A 81 20.63 3.30 -1.43
N VAL A 82 19.43 2.95 -1.88
CA VAL A 82 19.17 1.79 -2.75
C VAL A 82 19.81 1.96 -4.14
N THR A 83 20.22 3.18 -4.49
CA THR A 83 20.95 3.49 -5.74
C THR A 83 22.45 3.23 -5.63
N ASP A 84 22.97 2.96 -4.42
CA ASP A 84 24.38 2.66 -4.18
C ASP A 84 24.63 1.15 -4.37
N THR A 85 25.32 0.82 -5.46
CA THR A 85 25.59 -0.56 -5.86
C THR A 85 26.45 -1.34 -4.87
N GLU A 86 27.40 -0.69 -4.19
CA GLU A 86 28.32 -1.34 -3.25
C GLU A 86 27.60 -1.67 -1.95
N ILE A 87 26.85 -0.71 -1.40
CA ILE A 87 26.06 -0.89 -0.18
C ILE A 87 25.01 -1.99 -0.38
N VAL A 88 24.28 -1.97 -1.50
CA VAL A 88 23.24 -2.96 -1.78
C VAL A 88 23.82 -4.35 -1.95
N ALA A 89 24.96 -4.48 -2.63
CA ALA A 89 25.65 -5.76 -2.81
C ALA A 89 26.13 -6.34 -1.47
N GLU A 90 26.73 -5.52 -0.60
CA GLU A 90 27.18 -5.94 0.74
C GLU A 90 26.02 -6.46 1.61
N LEU A 91 24.88 -5.78 1.55
CA LEU A 91 23.72 -6.12 2.40
C LEU A 91 23.04 -7.42 2.00
N LEU A 92 23.20 -7.89 0.78
CA LEU A 92 22.56 -9.11 0.28
C LEU A 92 23.30 -10.39 0.65
N ASP A 93 24.47 -10.29 1.28
CA ASP A 93 25.19 -11.47 1.75
C ASP A 93 24.39 -12.21 2.83
N GLY A 94 24.06 -13.47 2.55
CA GLY A 94 23.27 -14.34 3.42
C GLY A 94 21.79 -13.94 3.57
N VAL A 95 21.25 -13.07 2.70
CA VAL A 95 19.83 -12.71 2.66
C VAL A 95 19.03 -13.77 1.91
N ASP A 96 17.91 -14.21 2.48
CA ASP A 96 17.02 -15.19 1.88
C ASP A 96 15.93 -14.55 1.00
N ALA A 97 15.46 -13.35 1.37
CA ALA A 97 14.40 -12.64 0.67
C ALA A 97 14.52 -11.11 0.86
N VAL A 98 13.99 -10.38 -0.11
CA VAL A 98 13.92 -8.90 -0.06
C VAL A 98 12.47 -8.45 0.02
N CYS A 99 12.20 -7.51 0.94
CA CYS A 99 10.97 -6.71 0.98
C CYS A 99 11.33 -5.27 0.57
N HIS A 100 11.02 -4.92 -0.67
CA HIS A 100 11.42 -3.64 -1.26
C HIS A 100 10.34 -2.57 -1.06
N GLN A 101 10.53 -1.73 -0.02
CA GLN A 101 9.62 -0.64 0.33
C GLN A 101 10.21 0.74 -0.01
N ALA A 102 11.53 0.82 -0.29
CA ALA A 102 12.19 2.08 -0.63
C ALA A 102 11.62 2.66 -1.93
N ALA A 103 11.10 3.87 -1.84
CA ALA A 103 10.63 4.63 -2.98
C ALA A 103 10.48 6.11 -2.60
N VAL A 104 10.67 7.01 -3.54
CA VAL A 104 10.11 8.36 -3.46
C VAL A 104 8.64 8.24 -3.81
N VAL A 105 7.80 8.72 -2.89
CA VAL A 105 6.33 8.66 -3.02
C VAL A 105 5.74 10.06 -3.12
N GLY A 106 4.55 10.20 -3.71
CA GLY A 106 3.87 11.48 -3.84
C GLY A 106 2.84 11.47 -4.95
N HIS A 107 2.30 12.64 -5.26
CA HIS A 107 1.34 12.76 -6.35
C HIS A 107 2.00 12.82 -7.73
N GLY A 108 3.30 13.19 -7.82
CA GLY A 108 4.02 13.35 -9.08
C GLY A 108 3.36 14.42 -9.97
N ILE A 109 2.91 15.52 -9.35
CA ILE A 109 2.16 16.58 -10.03
C ILE A 109 3.12 17.54 -10.73
N ASP A 110 4.29 17.81 -10.13
CA ASP A 110 5.30 18.68 -10.73
C ASP A 110 6.23 17.83 -11.62
N PRO A 111 6.27 18.11 -12.94
CA PRO A 111 7.19 17.39 -13.83
C PRO A 111 8.67 17.55 -13.45
N SER A 112 9.06 18.59 -12.71
CA SER A 112 10.44 18.78 -12.25
C SER A 112 10.89 17.71 -11.24
N ASP A 113 9.95 17.02 -10.58
CA ASP A 113 10.22 15.93 -9.66
C ASP A 113 10.56 14.62 -10.39
N ALA A 114 10.31 14.52 -11.69
CA ALA A 114 10.49 13.29 -12.48
C ALA A 114 11.89 12.67 -12.34
N PRO A 115 13.00 13.41 -12.36
CA PRO A 115 14.33 12.83 -12.18
C PRO A 115 14.50 12.14 -10.82
N SER A 116 13.93 12.69 -9.74
CA SER A 116 13.99 12.09 -8.40
C SER A 116 13.19 10.78 -8.33
N TYR A 117 12.00 10.75 -8.93
CA TYR A 117 11.21 9.51 -9.02
C TYR A 117 11.94 8.43 -9.84
N ALA A 118 12.47 8.77 -11.02
CA ALA A 118 13.19 7.82 -11.86
C ALA A 118 14.48 7.30 -11.19
N LEU A 119 15.22 8.17 -10.51
CA LEU A 119 16.44 7.78 -9.82
C LEU A 119 16.15 6.76 -8.70
N HIS A 120 15.27 7.10 -7.78
CA HIS A 120 15.09 6.26 -6.58
C HIS A 120 14.17 5.06 -6.85
N ASN A 121 13.12 5.22 -7.67
CA ASN A 121 12.17 4.14 -7.91
C ASN A 121 12.68 3.19 -9.01
N ASP A 122 13.01 3.71 -10.21
CA ASP A 122 13.36 2.85 -11.34
C ASP A 122 14.82 2.39 -11.27
N TYR A 123 15.77 3.33 -11.18
CA TYR A 123 17.17 2.98 -11.12
C TYR A 123 17.52 2.25 -9.81
N GLY A 124 17.03 2.71 -8.65
CA GLY A 124 17.22 2.02 -7.38
C GLY A 124 16.71 0.58 -7.40
N THR A 125 15.51 0.34 -8.00
CA THR A 125 15.01 -1.03 -8.19
C THR A 125 15.92 -1.84 -9.13
N ALA A 126 16.41 -1.26 -10.22
CA ALA A 126 17.32 -1.95 -11.14
C ALA A 126 18.64 -2.35 -10.46
N VAL A 127 19.23 -1.47 -9.63
CA VAL A 127 20.42 -1.78 -8.81
C VAL A 127 20.13 -2.95 -7.87
N LEU A 128 19.03 -2.90 -7.14
CA LEU A 128 18.63 -3.97 -6.22
C LEU A 128 18.47 -5.31 -6.93
N LEU A 129 17.77 -5.35 -8.07
CA LEU A 129 17.55 -6.57 -8.84
C LEU A 129 18.85 -7.18 -9.40
N ALA A 130 19.78 -6.34 -9.86
CA ALA A 130 21.09 -6.77 -10.32
C ALA A 130 21.91 -7.39 -9.17
N ALA A 131 21.91 -6.75 -8.00
CA ALA A 131 22.61 -7.24 -6.82
C ALA A 131 21.96 -8.54 -6.27
N MET A 132 20.63 -8.65 -6.25
CA MET A 132 19.90 -9.88 -5.91
C MET A 132 20.30 -11.04 -6.83
N HIS A 133 20.42 -10.78 -8.13
CA HIS A 133 20.88 -11.80 -9.08
C HIS A 133 22.30 -12.27 -8.76
N ALA A 134 23.21 -11.35 -8.53
CA ALA A 134 24.61 -11.66 -8.20
C ALA A 134 24.73 -12.44 -6.87
N ALA A 135 23.95 -12.09 -5.86
CA ALA A 135 23.93 -12.76 -4.56
C ALA A 135 23.10 -14.08 -4.55
N GLY A 136 22.43 -14.42 -5.65
CA GLY A 136 21.59 -15.62 -5.72
C GLY A 136 20.25 -15.51 -4.97
N VAL A 137 19.87 -14.31 -4.50
CA VAL A 137 18.57 -14.06 -3.85
C VAL A 137 17.45 -14.09 -4.89
N ARG A 138 16.45 -14.92 -4.69
CA ARG A 138 15.42 -15.23 -5.70
C ARG A 138 14.02 -14.76 -5.33
N LYS A 139 13.80 -14.25 -4.12
CA LYS A 139 12.48 -13.87 -3.62
C LYS A 139 12.39 -12.37 -3.35
N LEU A 140 11.43 -11.74 -4.02
CA LEU A 140 11.14 -10.31 -3.89
C LEU A 140 9.67 -10.09 -3.53
N VAL A 141 9.41 -9.29 -2.50
CA VAL A 141 8.11 -8.66 -2.24
C VAL A 141 8.28 -7.17 -2.52
N LEU A 142 7.59 -6.68 -3.54
CA LEU A 142 7.73 -5.32 -4.07
C LEU A 142 6.53 -4.48 -3.68
N ALA A 143 6.76 -3.33 -3.05
CA ALA A 143 5.73 -2.32 -2.83
C ALA A 143 5.32 -1.67 -4.16
N SER A 144 4.17 -2.07 -4.68
CA SER A 144 3.47 -1.39 -5.76
C SER A 144 2.32 -0.55 -5.21
N SER A 145 1.43 -0.06 -6.07
CA SER A 145 0.39 0.88 -5.67
C SER A 145 -0.84 0.78 -6.57
N MET A 146 -2.00 1.13 -6.03
CA MET A 146 -3.25 1.29 -6.81
C MET A 146 -3.14 2.35 -7.91
N VAL A 147 -2.19 3.27 -7.82
CA VAL A 147 -2.01 4.35 -8.80
C VAL A 147 -1.70 3.85 -10.21
N VAL A 148 -1.23 2.60 -10.34
CA VAL A 148 -0.97 1.96 -11.64
C VAL A 148 -2.24 1.76 -12.46
N TYR A 149 -3.41 1.68 -11.82
CA TYR A 149 -4.71 1.54 -12.49
C TYR A 149 -5.23 2.84 -13.11
N GLY A 150 -4.71 3.99 -12.70
CA GLY A 150 -5.20 5.30 -13.12
C GLY A 150 -6.61 5.56 -12.61
N GLU A 151 -7.57 5.78 -13.50
CA GLU A 151 -8.95 6.17 -13.15
C GLU A 151 -9.78 5.07 -12.45
N GLY A 152 -9.26 3.86 -12.33
CA GLY A 152 -10.03 2.73 -11.79
C GLY A 152 -10.91 2.04 -12.84
N ARG A 153 -11.97 1.36 -12.41
CA ARG A 153 -12.83 0.56 -13.28
C ARG A 153 -14.27 1.05 -13.20
N TYR A 154 -14.90 1.20 -14.38
CA TYR A 154 -16.26 1.74 -14.47
C TYR A 154 -17.12 0.92 -15.43
N ALA A 155 -18.45 1.04 -15.25
CA ALA A 155 -19.42 0.46 -16.16
C ALA A 155 -20.49 1.47 -16.56
N CYS A 156 -20.83 1.46 -17.83
CA CYS A 156 -21.99 2.12 -18.41
C CYS A 156 -23.18 1.17 -18.42
N PRO A 157 -24.41 1.64 -18.13
CA PRO A 157 -25.61 0.80 -18.21
C PRO A 157 -25.84 0.20 -19.59
N GLU A 158 -25.44 0.90 -20.68
CA GLU A 158 -25.65 0.49 -22.07
C GLU A 158 -24.47 -0.27 -22.67
N HIS A 159 -23.21 0.10 -22.27
CA HIS A 159 -22.00 -0.39 -22.91
C HIS A 159 -21.16 -1.35 -22.04
N GLY A 160 -21.64 -1.69 -20.85
CA GLY A 160 -20.89 -2.54 -19.92
C GLY A 160 -19.63 -1.87 -19.38
N VAL A 161 -18.55 -2.64 -19.17
CA VAL A 161 -17.28 -2.09 -18.66
C VAL A 161 -16.61 -1.27 -19.76
N VAL A 162 -16.35 0.01 -19.45
CA VAL A 162 -15.70 0.96 -20.37
C VAL A 162 -14.63 1.77 -19.62
N PRO A 163 -13.53 2.15 -20.29
CA PRO A 163 -12.59 3.11 -19.73
C PRO A 163 -13.29 4.48 -19.63
N PRO A 164 -13.18 5.19 -18.49
CA PRO A 164 -13.76 6.51 -18.37
C PRO A 164 -12.98 7.51 -19.24
N SER A 165 -13.69 8.47 -19.82
CA SER A 165 -13.05 9.65 -20.40
C SER A 165 -12.44 10.52 -19.30
N PRO A 166 -11.33 11.25 -19.58
CA PRO A 166 -10.84 12.27 -18.67
C PRO A 166 -11.94 13.27 -18.31
N ARG A 167 -12.05 13.59 -17.03
CA ARG A 167 -13.06 14.56 -16.55
C ARG A 167 -12.77 15.94 -17.13
N ARG A 168 -13.79 16.58 -17.65
CA ARG A 168 -13.69 17.94 -18.19
C ARG A 168 -13.69 18.96 -17.05
N GLN A 169 -12.80 19.94 -17.10
CA GLN A 169 -12.75 20.99 -16.07
C GLN A 169 -14.11 21.70 -15.93
N SER A 170 -14.80 21.97 -17.03
CA SER A 170 -16.14 22.57 -17.01
C SER A 170 -17.20 21.75 -16.28
N ASP A 171 -17.07 20.42 -16.26
CA ASP A 171 -17.97 19.57 -15.49
C ASP A 171 -17.63 19.64 -13.98
N VAL A 172 -16.34 19.60 -13.65
CA VAL A 172 -15.85 19.78 -12.27
C VAL A 172 -16.28 21.13 -11.70
N ASP A 173 -16.10 22.21 -12.46
CA ASP A 173 -16.49 23.56 -12.06
C ASP A 173 -18.00 23.72 -11.86
N ALA A 174 -18.79 22.91 -12.57
CA ALA A 174 -20.24 22.85 -12.45
C ALA A 174 -20.72 21.85 -11.37
N GLY A 175 -19.81 21.28 -10.57
CA GLY A 175 -20.15 20.30 -9.53
C GLY A 175 -20.55 18.91 -10.06
N ARG A 176 -20.25 18.60 -11.31
CA ARG A 176 -20.48 17.29 -11.92
C ARG A 176 -19.20 16.47 -11.88
N PHE A 177 -19.07 15.63 -10.87
CA PHE A 177 -17.82 14.92 -10.58
C PHE A 177 -17.77 13.51 -11.16
N GLU A 178 -18.92 12.89 -11.46
CA GLU A 178 -18.94 11.52 -11.98
C GLU A 178 -18.40 11.44 -13.43
N PRO A 179 -17.54 10.44 -13.74
CA PRO A 179 -17.11 10.21 -15.09
C PRO A 179 -18.26 9.84 -16.03
N ARG A 180 -18.14 10.24 -17.30
CA ARG A 180 -19.15 9.96 -18.33
C ARG A 180 -18.68 8.89 -19.30
N CYS A 181 -19.63 8.18 -19.85
CA CYS A 181 -19.39 7.21 -20.89
C CYS A 181 -18.79 7.89 -22.14
N PRO A 182 -17.72 7.32 -22.76
CA PRO A 182 -17.17 7.87 -24.00
C PRO A 182 -18.12 7.73 -25.20
N SER A 183 -19.11 6.84 -25.13
CA SER A 183 -19.99 6.48 -26.25
C SER A 183 -21.42 7.00 -26.13
N CYS A 184 -21.86 7.44 -24.93
CA CYS A 184 -23.18 7.99 -24.68
C CYS A 184 -23.16 9.01 -23.52
N PRO A 185 -24.24 9.78 -23.27
CA PRO A 185 -24.27 10.80 -22.21
C PRO A 185 -24.38 10.23 -20.79
N ALA A 186 -24.49 8.93 -20.61
CA ALA A 186 -24.70 8.30 -19.30
C ALA A 186 -23.50 8.52 -18.36
N GLU A 187 -23.80 8.75 -17.09
CA GLU A 187 -22.80 8.70 -16.03
C GLU A 187 -22.36 7.26 -15.78
N LEU A 188 -21.09 7.08 -15.44
CA LEU A 188 -20.51 5.78 -15.18
C LEU A 188 -20.62 5.43 -13.69
N SER A 189 -20.87 4.15 -13.42
CA SER A 189 -20.79 3.59 -12.07
C SER A 189 -19.46 2.89 -11.87
N TRP A 190 -18.79 3.15 -10.75
CA TRP A 190 -17.54 2.46 -10.41
C TRP A 190 -17.75 0.95 -10.18
N ARG A 191 -16.70 0.18 -10.38
CA ARG A 191 -16.62 -1.27 -10.15
C ARG A 191 -15.33 -1.59 -9.42
N LEU A 192 -15.29 -2.74 -8.74
CA LEU A 192 -14.06 -3.28 -8.15
C LEU A 192 -13.00 -3.48 -9.23
N VAL A 193 -11.75 -3.11 -8.92
CA VAL A 193 -10.60 -3.18 -9.82
C VAL A 193 -9.83 -4.46 -9.51
N PRO A 194 -9.92 -5.51 -10.34
CA PRO A 194 -9.09 -6.70 -10.20
C PRO A 194 -7.68 -6.44 -10.75
N GLU A 195 -6.73 -7.30 -10.43
CA GLU A 195 -5.33 -7.09 -10.79
C GLU A 195 -5.03 -7.24 -12.29
N ASP A 196 -5.91 -7.86 -13.05
CA ASP A 196 -5.86 -7.96 -14.51
C ASP A 196 -6.53 -6.77 -15.24
N ALA A 197 -7.06 -5.80 -14.48
CA ALA A 197 -7.57 -4.56 -15.08
C ALA A 197 -6.46 -3.81 -15.84
N PRO A 198 -6.80 -3.12 -16.94
CA PRO A 198 -5.83 -2.33 -17.70
C PRO A 198 -5.10 -1.31 -16.82
N LEU A 199 -3.79 -1.22 -16.98
CA LEU A 199 -2.93 -0.29 -16.25
C LEU A 199 -2.79 1.01 -17.06
N ASN A 200 -3.05 2.15 -16.44
CA ASN A 200 -3.02 3.45 -17.10
C ASN A 200 -2.53 4.54 -16.12
N PRO A 201 -1.22 4.54 -15.76
CA PRO A 201 -0.66 5.48 -14.81
C PRO A 201 -0.86 6.93 -15.25
N ARG A 202 -1.28 7.82 -14.34
CA ARG A 202 -1.66 9.21 -14.63
C ARG A 202 -0.69 10.25 -14.09
N SER A 203 0.38 9.83 -13.42
CA SER A 203 1.41 10.71 -12.90
C SER A 203 2.79 10.08 -13.04
N THR A 204 3.85 10.88 -12.90
CA THR A 204 5.23 10.37 -12.91
C THR A 204 5.44 9.30 -11.84
N TYR A 205 4.92 9.52 -10.64
CA TYR A 205 4.96 8.52 -9.57
C TYR A 205 4.28 7.21 -9.99
N ALA A 206 3.09 7.29 -10.56
CA ALA A 206 2.36 6.09 -11.02
C ALA A 206 3.12 5.36 -12.14
N ALA A 207 3.75 6.10 -13.05
CA ALA A 207 4.58 5.53 -14.12
C ALA A 207 5.78 4.77 -13.56
N THR A 208 6.49 5.34 -12.57
CA THR A 208 7.61 4.63 -11.94
C THR A 208 7.17 3.40 -11.14
N LYS A 209 6.01 3.43 -10.47
CA LYS A 209 5.47 2.22 -9.82
C LYS A 209 5.18 1.09 -10.81
N LEU A 210 4.65 1.42 -11.97
CA LEU A 210 4.46 0.43 -13.04
C LEU A 210 5.80 -0.04 -13.64
N ALA A 211 6.76 0.86 -13.82
CA ALA A 211 8.10 0.51 -14.29
C ALA A 211 8.81 -0.46 -13.33
N GLN A 212 8.66 -0.28 -12.01
CA GLN A 212 9.18 -1.23 -11.00
C GLN A 212 8.56 -2.63 -11.19
N GLU A 213 7.24 -2.75 -11.43
CA GLU A 213 6.62 -4.06 -11.74
C GLU A 213 7.21 -4.68 -13.00
N HIS A 214 7.40 -3.90 -14.06
CA HIS A 214 7.98 -4.38 -15.32
C HIS A 214 9.43 -4.83 -15.17
N LEU A 215 10.28 -4.06 -14.47
CA LEU A 215 11.66 -4.44 -14.18
C LEU A 215 11.74 -5.73 -13.35
N ALA A 216 10.94 -5.83 -12.30
CA ALA A 216 10.89 -6.99 -11.43
C ALA A 216 10.37 -8.25 -12.17
N GLY A 217 9.35 -8.11 -13.01
CA GLY A 217 8.84 -9.21 -13.84
C GLY A 217 9.86 -9.67 -14.89
N ALA A 218 10.57 -8.74 -15.54
CA ALA A 218 11.64 -9.10 -16.46
C ALA A 218 12.77 -9.86 -15.74
N TRP A 219 13.19 -9.38 -14.57
CA TRP A 219 14.18 -10.03 -13.72
C TRP A 219 13.74 -11.45 -13.31
N ALA A 220 12.48 -11.62 -12.88
CA ALA A 220 11.96 -12.92 -12.48
C ALA A 220 12.05 -13.94 -13.62
N ARG A 221 11.61 -13.58 -14.83
CA ARG A 221 11.69 -14.45 -16.03
C ARG A 221 13.14 -14.79 -16.41
N GLN A 222 14.06 -13.84 -16.32
CA GLN A 222 15.46 -14.03 -16.69
C GLN A 222 16.23 -14.89 -15.69
N THR A 223 15.84 -14.87 -14.40
CA THR A 223 16.62 -15.48 -13.31
C THR A 223 15.94 -16.69 -12.68
N GLY A 224 14.65 -16.95 -13.00
CA GLY A 224 13.84 -17.92 -12.27
C GLY A 224 13.49 -17.47 -10.85
N GLY A 225 13.56 -16.16 -10.60
CA GLY A 225 13.12 -15.55 -9.34
C GLY A 225 11.60 -15.49 -9.23
N SER A 226 11.11 -15.12 -8.06
CA SER A 226 9.69 -14.91 -7.77
C SER A 226 9.42 -13.52 -7.23
N VAL A 227 8.33 -12.89 -7.71
CA VAL A 227 7.96 -11.53 -7.32
C VAL A 227 6.49 -11.46 -6.93
N TRP A 228 6.22 -11.01 -5.71
CA TRP A 228 4.92 -10.52 -5.30
C TRP A 228 4.89 -9.00 -5.42
N ALA A 229 4.08 -8.46 -6.34
CA ALA A 229 3.87 -7.02 -6.48
C ALA A 229 2.62 -6.63 -5.66
N MET A 230 2.85 -6.00 -4.51
CA MET A 230 1.81 -5.62 -3.54
C MET A 230 1.23 -4.26 -3.92
N ARG A 231 0.10 -4.23 -4.63
CA ARG A 231 -0.59 -2.99 -5.01
C ARG A 231 -1.36 -2.44 -3.81
N TYR A 232 -0.68 -1.59 -3.02
CA TYR A 232 -1.31 -0.97 -1.85
C TYR A 232 -2.39 0.02 -2.25
N HIS A 233 -3.53 -0.07 -1.56
CA HIS A 233 -4.57 0.94 -1.62
C HIS A 233 -4.31 2.05 -0.61
N ASN A 234 -5.32 2.76 -0.12
CA ASN A 234 -5.10 3.92 0.75
C ASN A 234 -4.67 3.50 2.17
N VAL A 235 -3.37 3.34 2.37
CA VAL A 235 -2.80 2.92 3.65
C VAL A 235 -2.85 4.06 4.66
N TYR A 236 -3.27 3.77 5.89
CA TYR A 236 -3.28 4.70 7.01
C TYR A 236 -2.92 4.00 8.33
N GLY A 237 -2.58 4.77 9.37
CA GLY A 237 -2.30 4.23 10.70
C GLY A 237 -1.09 4.85 11.39
N PRO A 238 -0.63 4.25 12.51
CA PRO A 238 0.52 4.71 13.28
C PRO A 238 1.78 4.94 12.45
N ARG A 239 2.61 5.89 12.83
CA ARG A 239 3.84 6.32 12.13
C ARG A 239 3.62 6.89 10.73
N MET A 240 2.39 7.23 10.35
CA MET A 240 2.15 7.93 9.09
C MET A 240 2.81 9.32 9.12
N PRO A 241 3.44 9.80 8.02
CA PRO A 241 4.07 11.12 7.99
C PRO A 241 3.04 12.24 8.12
N GLN A 242 3.45 13.37 8.74
CA GLN A 242 2.62 14.57 8.92
C GLN A 242 2.98 15.66 7.90
N ASN A 243 2.00 16.53 7.64
CA ASN A 243 2.20 17.80 6.92
C ASN A 243 3.02 17.71 5.63
N THR A 244 2.92 16.61 4.93
CA THR A 244 3.61 16.43 3.65
C THR A 244 2.62 16.32 2.51
N PRO A 245 2.84 17.01 1.39
CA PRO A 245 2.02 16.83 0.18
C PRO A 245 2.14 15.43 -0.41
N TYR A 246 3.14 14.67 0.01
CA TYR A 246 3.40 13.30 -0.41
C TYR A 246 2.65 12.26 0.41
N ALA A 247 2.00 12.65 1.51
CA ALA A 247 1.15 11.76 2.28
C ALA A 247 -0.28 11.70 1.70
N GLY A 248 -0.93 10.56 1.85
CA GLY A 248 -2.32 10.38 1.45
C GLY A 248 -3.30 11.27 2.23
N VAL A 249 -4.54 11.31 1.76
CA VAL A 249 -5.61 12.17 2.32
C VAL A 249 -5.83 11.98 3.83
N ALA A 250 -5.66 10.78 4.36
CA ALA A 250 -5.78 10.49 5.79
C ALA A 250 -4.76 11.30 6.63
N SER A 251 -3.50 11.39 6.17
CA SER A 251 -2.48 12.21 6.82
C SER A 251 -2.81 13.70 6.81
N LEU A 252 -3.30 14.21 5.68
CA LEU A 252 -3.68 15.62 5.56
C LEU A 252 -4.81 15.97 6.54
N PHE A 253 -5.83 15.12 6.66
CA PHE A 253 -6.94 15.34 7.60
C PHE A 253 -6.48 15.23 9.05
N ARG A 254 -5.70 14.20 9.39
CA ARG A 254 -5.16 14.02 10.75
C ARG A 254 -4.25 15.19 11.16
N SER A 255 -3.42 15.67 10.22
CA SER A 255 -2.54 16.83 10.46
C SER A 255 -3.34 18.13 10.66
N ALA A 256 -4.41 18.36 9.90
CA ALA A 256 -5.30 19.50 10.09
C ALA A 256 -5.97 19.44 11.48
N LEU A 257 -6.53 18.30 11.85
CA LEU A 257 -7.15 18.09 13.16
C LEU A 257 -6.18 18.29 14.32
N ALA A 258 -4.90 17.87 14.16
CA ALA A 258 -3.87 18.13 15.17
C ALA A 258 -3.60 19.61 15.42
N ARG A 259 -3.87 20.46 14.42
CA ARG A 259 -3.79 21.93 14.54
C ARG A 259 -5.11 22.59 14.95
N GLY A 260 -6.16 21.81 15.25
CA GLY A 260 -7.50 22.32 15.51
C GLY A 260 -8.24 22.85 14.27
N GLU A 261 -7.77 22.49 13.07
CA GLU A 261 -8.34 22.92 11.80
C GLU A 261 -9.30 21.87 11.25
N ALA A 262 -10.35 22.31 10.56
CA ALA A 262 -11.29 21.42 9.88
C ALA A 262 -10.64 20.72 8.68
N PRO A 263 -10.81 19.40 8.51
CA PRO A 263 -10.44 18.69 7.29
C PRO A 263 -11.06 19.34 6.05
N ARG A 264 -10.27 19.53 5.00
CA ARG A 264 -10.71 20.16 3.76
C ARG A 264 -10.98 19.08 2.72
N VAL A 265 -12.24 18.82 2.45
CA VAL A 265 -12.71 17.79 1.52
C VAL A 265 -12.93 18.44 0.15
N LEU A 266 -12.25 17.94 -0.87
CA LEU A 266 -12.44 18.37 -2.26
C LEU A 266 -13.64 17.65 -2.91
N GLU A 267 -14.07 18.17 -4.03
CA GLU A 267 -15.27 17.74 -4.75
C GLU A 267 -16.51 17.79 -3.83
N ASP A 268 -17.27 16.71 -3.77
CA ASP A 268 -18.43 16.53 -2.90
C ASP A 268 -18.17 15.57 -1.72
N GLY A 269 -16.96 15.04 -1.62
CA GLY A 269 -16.59 14.05 -0.60
C GLY A 269 -16.99 12.61 -0.92
N HIS A 270 -17.69 12.35 -2.02
CA HIS A 270 -18.19 11.01 -2.37
C HIS A 270 -17.16 10.15 -3.14
N GLN A 271 -15.91 10.59 -3.27
CA GLN A 271 -14.85 9.79 -3.90
C GLN A 271 -14.66 8.49 -3.13
N GLN A 272 -14.89 7.35 -3.78
CA GLN A 272 -14.71 6.03 -3.18
C GLN A 272 -13.24 5.63 -3.16
N ARG A 273 -12.80 5.14 -2.02
CA ARG A 273 -11.46 4.59 -1.79
C ARG A 273 -11.55 3.33 -0.94
N ASP A 274 -10.52 2.51 -1.00
CA ASP A 274 -10.31 1.44 -0.05
C ASP A 274 -9.22 1.87 0.94
N PHE A 275 -9.61 2.12 2.18
CA PHE A 275 -8.70 2.49 3.26
C PHE A 275 -8.29 1.23 4.03
N VAL A 276 -6.99 0.93 4.02
CA VAL A 276 -6.43 -0.26 4.67
C VAL A 276 -5.46 0.13 5.78
N HIS A 277 -5.60 -0.49 6.95
CA HIS A 277 -4.75 -0.20 8.09
C HIS A 277 -3.32 -0.72 7.86
N VAL A 278 -2.31 0.03 8.32
CA VAL A 278 -0.89 -0.31 8.10
C VAL A 278 -0.49 -1.67 8.68
N HIS A 279 -1.10 -2.10 9.77
CA HIS A 279 -0.86 -3.44 10.35
C HIS A 279 -1.31 -4.56 9.40
N ASP A 280 -2.43 -4.39 8.72
CA ASP A 280 -2.88 -5.34 7.70
C ASP A 280 -1.95 -5.35 6.49
N VAL A 281 -1.46 -4.18 6.06
CA VAL A 281 -0.48 -4.09 4.98
C VAL A 281 0.83 -4.79 5.38
N ALA A 282 1.32 -4.59 6.59
CA ALA A 282 2.51 -5.29 7.08
C ALA A 282 2.28 -6.80 7.10
N ARG A 283 1.11 -7.27 7.57
CA ARG A 283 0.75 -8.68 7.57
C ARG A 283 0.67 -9.27 6.17
N ALA A 284 0.11 -8.55 5.20
CA ALA A 284 0.08 -8.99 3.80
C ALA A 284 1.49 -9.22 3.23
N ASN A 285 2.45 -8.33 3.54
CA ASN A 285 3.86 -8.49 3.12
C ASN A 285 4.51 -9.71 3.76
N VAL A 286 4.30 -9.94 5.06
CA VAL A 286 4.83 -11.11 5.76
C VAL A 286 4.22 -12.41 5.19
N LEU A 287 2.93 -12.42 4.88
CA LEU A 287 2.31 -13.56 4.19
C LEU A 287 2.95 -13.81 2.82
N ALA A 288 3.17 -12.77 2.01
CA ALA A 288 3.84 -12.88 0.71
C ALA A 288 5.28 -13.40 0.85
N LEU A 289 6.02 -12.96 1.87
CA LEU A 289 7.36 -13.48 2.17
C LEU A 289 7.36 -14.95 2.58
N ARG A 290 6.30 -15.45 3.21
CA ARG A 290 6.18 -16.84 3.69
C ARG A 290 5.52 -17.78 2.68
N THR A 291 4.68 -17.25 1.80
CA THR A 291 4.03 -18.04 0.75
C THR A 291 5.06 -18.40 -0.34
N PRO A 292 5.06 -19.63 -0.85
CA PRO A 292 5.88 -19.97 -2.02
C PRO A 292 5.67 -18.96 -3.14
N GLY A 293 6.76 -18.48 -3.73
CA GLY A 293 6.68 -17.45 -4.74
C GLY A 293 6.06 -17.93 -6.04
N PRO A 294 5.41 -17.06 -6.82
CA PRO A 294 4.96 -17.39 -8.17
C PRO A 294 6.17 -17.66 -9.09
N ALA A 295 5.93 -18.35 -10.20
CA ALA A 295 6.98 -18.65 -11.19
C ALA A 295 7.49 -17.40 -11.95
N ASP A 296 6.82 -16.27 -11.80
CA ASP A 296 7.12 -14.97 -12.41
C ASP A 296 6.67 -13.87 -11.44
N LEU A 297 6.19 -12.74 -11.94
CA LEU A 297 5.55 -11.71 -11.14
C LEU A 297 4.05 -11.96 -11.00
N THR A 298 3.56 -11.89 -9.78
CA THR A 298 2.13 -11.87 -9.50
C THR A 298 1.78 -10.61 -8.70
N ALA A 299 0.89 -9.78 -9.26
CA ALA A 299 0.34 -8.63 -8.57
C ALA A 299 -0.84 -9.06 -7.70
N VAL A 300 -0.96 -8.46 -6.50
CA VAL A 300 -2.10 -8.62 -5.61
C VAL A 300 -2.51 -7.27 -5.02
N ASN A 301 -3.80 -7.00 -4.97
CA ASN A 301 -4.34 -5.83 -4.28
C ASN A 301 -4.27 -6.02 -2.77
N VAL A 302 -3.65 -5.07 -2.08
CA VAL A 302 -3.64 -5.03 -0.61
C VAL A 302 -4.62 -3.95 -0.16
N CYS A 303 -5.78 -4.40 0.29
CA CYS A 303 -6.96 -3.56 0.55
C CYS A 303 -7.80 -4.13 1.69
N SER A 304 -8.74 -3.33 2.21
CA SER A 304 -9.68 -3.77 3.23
C SER A 304 -10.82 -4.62 2.65
N GLY A 305 -11.16 -4.40 1.38
CA GLY A 305 -12.32 -4.98 0.70
C GLY A 305 -13.62 -4.26 1.05
N THR A 306 -13.57 -3.18 1.82
CA THR A 306 -14.72 -2.35 2.21
C THR A 306 -14.48 -0.92 1.79
N PRO A 307 -15.12 -0.42 0.73
CA PRO A 307 -14.93 0.94 0.27
C PRO A 307 -15.59 1.96 1.21
N HIS A 308 -14.92 3.09 1.38
CA HIS A 308 -15.44 4.26 2.08
C HIS A 308 -15.19 5.52 1.27
N THR A 309 -16.01 6.54 1.48
CA THR A 309 -15.80 7.84 0.85
C THR A 309 -14.73 8.66 1.56
N VAL A 310 -14.14 9.60 0.85
CA VAL A 310 -13.23 10.59 1.44
C VAL A 310 -13.95 11.45 2.49
N GLY A 311 -15.25 11.71 2.27
CA GLY A 311 -16.10 12.41 3.25
C GLY A 311 -16.27 11.62 4.53
N GLU A 312 -16.61 10.32 4.45
CA GLU A 312 -16.72 9.43 5.62
C GLU A 312 -15.41 9.37 6.42
N LEU A 313 -14.25 9.27 5.74
CA LEU A 313 -12.95 9.33 6.41
C LEU A 313 -12.77 10.64 7.19
N ALA A 314 -13.13 11.78 6.59
CA ALA A 314 -13.01 13.08 7.24
C ALA A 314 -13.91 13.21 8.46
N GLU A 315 -15.14 12.72 8.36
CA GLU A 315 -16.13 12.73 9.45
C GLU A 315 -15.70 11.83 10.61
N GLU A 316 -15.29 10.60 10.31
CA GLU A 316 -14.84 9.64 11.33
C GLU A 316 -13.59 10.14 12.05
N LEU A 317 -12.59 10.67 11.34
CA LEU A 317 -11.40 11.26 11.95
C LEU A 317 -11.74 12.49 12.80
N SER A 318 -12.63 13.38 12.32
CA SER A 318 -13.08 14.54 13.10
C SER A 318 -13.73 14.13 14.41
N ARG A 319 -14.58 13.11 14.36
CA ARG A 319 -15.24 12.54 15.55
C ARG A 319 -14.23 11.91 16.52
N ALA A 320 -13.34 11.06 16.00
CA ALA A 320 -12.34 10.36 16.81
C ALA A 320 -11.31 11.32 17.45
N CYS A 321 -10.98 12.42 16.79
CA CYS A 321 -10.08 13.46 17.31
C CYS A 321 -10.81 14.51 18.19
N ASN A 322 -12.13 14.43 18.39
CA ASN A 322 -12.94 15.50 19.00
C ASN A 322 -12.69 16.88 18.34
N GLY A 323 -12.45 16.86 17.02
CA GLY A 323 -12.09 18.05 16.24
C GLY A 323 -13.27 18.68 15.51
N PRO A 324 -13.03 19.78 14.77
CA PRO A 324 -14.06 20.45 14.00
C PRO A 324 -14.57 19.58 12.85
N ALA A 325 -15.86 19.75 12.48
CA ALA A 325 -16.46 19.06 11.35
C ALA A 325 -15.74 19.39 10.02
N PRO A 326 -15.66 18.45 9.09
CA PRO A 326 -15.02 18.69 7.80
C PRO A 326 -15.74 19.75 6.97
N LYS A 327 -14.99 20.41 6.07
CA LYS A 327 -15.52 21.41 5.14
C LYS A 327 -15.39 20.90 3.71
N VAL A 328 -16.52 20.75 3.03
CA VAL A 328 -16.57 20.43 1.60
C VAL A 328 -16.33 21.71 0.82
N LEU A 329 -15.31 21.72 -0.04
CA LEU A 329 -14.85 22.93 -0.75
C LEU A 329 -15.25 22.95 -2.23
N GLY A 330 -15.69 21.82 -2.79
CA GLY A 330 -15.81 21.69 -4.24
C GLY A 330 -14.45 21.57 -4.94
N GLY A 331 -14.46 21.77 -6.26
CA GLY A 331 -13.25 21.70 -7.08
C GLY A 331 -12.58 20.30 -7.10
N ALA A 332 -11.53 20.18 -7.88
CA ALA A 332 -10.66 19.00 -7.89
C ALA A 332 -9.25 19.42 -8.30
N ARG A 333 -8.23 18.65 -7.92
CA ARG A 333 -6.87 18.87 -8.43
C ARG A 333 -6.75 18.20 -9.80
N PRO A 334 -5.93 18.77 -10.70
CA PRO A 334 -5.55 18.06 -11.92
C PRO A 334 -5.03 16.65 -11.59
N ALA A 335 -5.43 15.66 -12.34
CA ALA A 335 -5.08 14.25 -12.17
C ALA A 335 -5.68 13.53 -10.92
N ASP A 336 -6.53 14.17 -10.11
CA ASP A 336 -7.29 13.46 -9.09
C ASP A 336 -8.26 12.48 -9.75
N VAL A 337 -8.22 11.22 -9.32
CA VAL A 337 -9.15 10.17 -9.79
C VAL A 337 -10.41 10.14 -8.94
N ARG A 338 -11.58 9.86 -9.55
CA ARG A 338 -12.85 9.90 -8.85
C ARG A 338 -13.03 8.69 -7.93
N HIS A 339 -12.99 7.46 -8.46
CA HIS A 339 -13.17 6.24 -7.69
C HIS A 339 -12.11 5.20 -8.04
N VAL A 340 -11.43 4.68 -7.02
CA VAL A 340 -10.55 3.51 -7.16
C VAL A 340 -10.78 2.60 -5.96
N VAL A 341 -11.42 1.46 -6.22
CA VAL A 341 -11.78 0.47 -5.19
C VAL A 341 -11.27 -0.89 -5.63
N ALA A 342 -10.52 -1.56 -4.76
CA ALA A 342 -9.89 -2.84 -5.06
C ALA A 342 -10.85 -4.02 -5.03
N ASP A 343 -10.54 -5.05 -5.81
CA ASP A 343 -11.04 -6.41 -5.61
C ASP A 343 -10.07 -7.17 -4.68
N PRO A 344 -10.48 -7.63 -3.50
CA PRO A 344 -9.62 -8.35 -2.55
C PRO A 344 -9.47 -9.84 -2.87
N ALA A 345 -10.13 -10.36 -3.90
CA ALA A 345 -10.27 -11.81 -4.11
C ALA A 345 -8.93 -12.51 -4.31
N ARG A 346 -8.05 -11.95 -5.13
CA ARG A 346 -6.76 -12.58 -5.46
C ARG A 346 -5.82 -12.68 -4.25
N ALA A 347 -5.74 -11.64 -3.41
CA ALA A 347 -4.93 -11.67 -2.19
C ALA A 347 -5.45 -12.72 -1.20
N ARG A 348 -6.77 -12.89 -1.09
CA ARG A 348 -7.39 -13.94 -0.28
C ARG A 348 -7.05 -15.33 -0.81
N GLU A 349 -7.20 -15.53 -2.11
CA GLU A 349 -6.95 -16.83 -2.75
C GLU A 349 -5.48 -17.26 -2.68
N LEU A 350 -4.56 -16.36 -3.03
CA LEU A 350 -3.16 -16.72 -3.20
C LEU A 350 -2.33 -16.59 -1.91
N LEU A 351 -2.66 -15.63 -1.04
CA LEU A 351 -1.92 -15.36 0.19
C LEU A 351 -2.69 -15.72 1.47
N GLY A 352 -3.97 -16.10 1.37
CA GLY A 352 -4.85 -16.23 2.54
C GLY A 352 -5.06 -14.88 3.26
N PHE A 353 -4.81 -13.76 2.57
CA PHE A 353 -4.91 -12.43 3.17
C PHE A 353 -6.35 -11.92 3.17
N THR A 354 -6.79 -11.45 4.34
CA THR A 354 -8.01 -10.66 4.54
C THR A 354 -7.66 -9.59 5.56
N ALA A 355 -8.06 -8.34 5.33
CA ALA A 355 -7.87 -7.29 6.33
C ALA A 355 -8.67 -7.62 7.61
N GLU A 356 -8.07 -7.39 8.76
CA GLU A 356 -8.65 -7.71 10.07
C GLU A 356 -9.06 -6.44 10.84
N VAL A 357 -8.40 -5.30 10.56
CA VAL A 357 -8.69 -4.04 11.23
C VAL A 357 -9.87 -3.37 10.55
N GLY A 358 -11.01 -3.27 11.25
CA GLY A 358 -12.20 -2.57 10.77
C GLY A 358 -11.98 -1.06 10.63
N PHE A 359 -12.72 -0.41 9.71
CA PHE A 359 -12.52 1.02 9.42
C PHE A 359 -12.65 1.90 10.66
N ALA A 360 -13.74 1.77 11.44
CA ALA A 360 -13.95 2.59 12.64
C ALA A 360 -12.89 2.36 13.72
N GLU A 361 -12.48 1.09 13.93
CA GLU A 361 -11.42 0.71 14.86
C GLU A 361 -10.07 1.31 14.45
N GLY A 362 -9.70 1.13 13.17
CA GLY A 362 -8.44 1.67 12.64
C GLY A 362 -8.39 3.19 12.66
N ILE A 363 -9.52 3.88 12.42
CA ILE A 363 -9.59 5.34 12.54
C ILE A 363 -9.45 5.79 14.00
N ALA A 364 -10.01 5.09 14.95
CA ALA A 364 -9.85 5.39 16.38
C ALA A 364 -8.38 5.21 16.83
N ASP A 365 -7.72 4.13 16.38
CA ASP A 365 -6.29 3.93 16.59
C ASP A 365 -5.47 5.08 15.95
N PHE A 366 -5.72 5.38 14.70
CA PHE A 366 -5.00 6.44 13.97
C PHE A 366 -5.22 7.84 14.56
N ALA A 367 -6.38 8.11 15.13
CA ALA A 367 -6.69 9.40 15.76
C ALA A 367 -5.79 9.70 16.97
N THR A 368 -5.37 8.66 17.69
CA THR A 368 -4.53 8.76 18.90
C THR A 368 -3.08 8.38 18.65
N ALA A 369 -2.79 7.75 17.51
CA ALA A 369 -1.46 7.27 17.19
C ALA A 369 -0.42 8.38 17.09
N GLU A 370 0.81 8.05 17.49
CA GLU A 370 1.96 8.89 17.23
C GLU A 370 2.24 8.91 15.72
N LEU A 371 2.30 10.11 15.17
CA LEU A 371 2.68 10.35 13.78
C LEU A 371 4.17 10.65 13.72
N ARG A 372 4.77 10.45 12.56
CA ARG A 372 6.18 10.82 12.34
C ARG A 372 6.33 12.34 12.38
N GLU A 373 7.54 12.82 12.71
CA GLU A 373 7.84 14.25 12.72
C GLU A 373 7.45 14.91 11.39
N PRO A 374 6.93 16.16 11.45
CA PRO A 374 6.58 16.88 10.24
C PRO A 374 7.79 17.06 9.34
N VAL A 375 7.58 16.86 8.05
CA VAL A 375 8.57 17.24 7.03
C VAL A 375 8.54 18.77 6.93
N SER A 376 9.69 19.41 7.15
CA SER A 376 9.81 20.85 6.89
C SER A 376 9.61 21.12 5.40
N PRO A 377 8.86 22.19 5.05
CA PRO A 377 8.56 22.54 3.67
C PRO A 377 9.82 22.90 2.87
#